data_d38a873a3749e7fd210103a9414142c6
#
_entry.id   d38a873a3749e7fd210103a9414142c6
#
_cell.length_a   1.000
_cell.length_b   1.000
_cell.length_c   1.000
_cell.angle_alpha   90.00
_cell.angle_beta   90.00
_cell.angle_gamma   90.00
#
_symmetry.space_group_name_H-M   'P 1'
#
loop_
_entity.id
_entity.type
_entity.pdbx_description
1 polymer ?
#
loop_
_entity_poly.entity_id
_entity_poly.type
_entity_poly.pdbx_seq_one_letter_code
_entity_poly.pdbx_strand_id
1 'polypeptide(L)'
;MQNYNPNIDSFLKIYSQSLLSTGLTRGLDENTYIQTKLDKALKDDILNGLKKLIVLTGNAGDGKTAFIQLIEAGAEDRGAVFSSRTENGCKFTLNGFEFESLYDGSQDFEGKANDQLLKEFFKPFEGSKEPTAKIVKIIAINEGKLRDFILKKKEYNWLGKEVHHYLEYDNFELNNSLAFINLNNRSVVDIKEQDSIYDELLDVFLDKENKKQLWEPCKTENCSYANNCYIKYNVDTFRDDKKGEVVKNRLKEIILAVYLKKEKHITMRDIRSLISFIFFNKYTCNQLQNSIDNGENLLDRYYYNNTFNDIEQDRMVDILRQIDVADMPLPKLENHLYFQNPRTELEENIFIKGSLDANPDLNYLEEYYKNKPEGTSDNDEIKKESADAFLSSMKRKMFFEGNDDFLREQFDINHYSFLPYKYFERYNQFLRTGKDNNNQLRSDIVLAISKSEKIYNEIIGKENVCISSSSLKKSTTKAFYGFTAADFEIVLPDVGDQTKYIEYFPDHIIFRHVDKSASLEINIDLFEILMRIGEGYVPTSIEIRTFFLNLEMFKRRVLAKRSTKVFLTEDDSNLYLFEKSKSGKLVLSITQ
;
A
#
# COMPACT_ATOMS: atom_id res chain seq x y z
N MET A 1 31.30 -6.27 29.65
CA MET A 1 30.22 -5.74 28.83
C MET A 1 29.75 -6.85 27.89
N GLN A 2 28.45 -7.12 27.83
CA GLN A 2 27.92 -8.11 26.93
C GLN A 2 27.63 -7.38 25.60
N ASN A 3 28.61 -7.29 24.70
CA ASN A 3 28.50 -6.57 23.41
C ASN A 3 27.55 -7.28 22.43
N TYR A 4 26.40 -7.77 22.93
CA TYR A 4 25.51 -8.62 22.14
C TYR A 4 24.05 -8.44 22.57
N ASN A 5 23.17 -8.27 21.61
CA ASN A 5 21.73 -8.22 21.84
C ASN A 5 21.03 -9.44 21.19
N PRO A 6 20.57 -10.43 21.97
CA PRO A 6 19.93 -11.65 21.45
C PRO A 6 18.59 -11.38 20.76
N ASN A 7 17.95 -10.23 21.01
CA ASN A 7 16.68 -9.88 20.36
C ASN A 7 16.87 -9.63 18.86
N ILE A 8 18.05 -9.14 18.44
CA ILE A 8 18.37 -8.92 17.02
C ILE A 8 18.29 -10.24 16.25
N ASP A 9 18.85 -11.33 16.79
CA ASP A 9 18.78 -12.65 16.14
C ASP A 9 17.33 -13.15 16.01
N SER A 10 16.48 -12.84 16.98
CA SER A 10 15.06 -13.19 16.92
C SER A 10 14.35 -12.42 15.80
N PHE A 11 14.65 -11.13 15.65
CA PHE A 11 14.11 -10.32 14.55
C PHE A 11 14.63 -10.74 13.17
N LEU A 12 15.92 -11.12 13.08
CA LEU A 12 16.49 -11.66 11.83
C LEU A 12 15.87 -13.00 11.41
N LYS A 13 15.45 -13.84 12.38
CA LYS A 13 14.68 -15.05 12.07
C LYS A 13 13.32 -14.75 11.42
N ILE A 14 12.66 -13.69 11.85
CA ILE A 14 11.40 -13.23 11.23
C ILE A 14 11.62 -12.89 9.75
N TYR A 15 12.70 -12.17 9.44
CA TYR A 15 13.06 -11.86 8.06
C TYR A 15 13.32 -13.11 7.23
N SER A 16 14.13 -14.04 7.72
CA SER A 16 14.45 -15.28 7.00
C SER A 16 13.24 -16.17 6.75
N GLN A 17 12.27 -16.17 7.67
CA GLN A 17 11.01 -16.92 7.51
C GLN A 17 10.06 -16.29 6.49
N SER A 18 10.12 -14.98 6.29
CA SER A 18 9.35 -14.32 5.24
C SER A 18 9.74 -14.76 3.83
N LEU A 19 10.99 -15.18 3.65
CA LEU A 19 11.52 -15.73 2.38
C LEU A 19 11.07 -17.18 2.15
N LEU A 20 10.71 -17.92 3.20
CA LEU A 20 10.23 -19.29 3.09
C LEU A 20 8.71 -19.28 2.89
N SER A 21 8.25 -19.82 1.76
CA SER A 21 6.83 -19.83 1.37
C SER A 21 5.94 -20.74 2.24
N THR A 22 6.51 -21.57 3.11
CA THR A 22 5.78 -22.47 4.00
C THR A 22 5.48 -21.77 5.31
N GLY A 23 4.25 -21.27 5.45
CA GLY A 23 3.72 -20.78 6.71
C GLY A 23 3.77 -21.86 7.77
N LEU A 24 3.95 -21.45 9.03
CA LEU A 24 3.78 -22.18 10.27
C LEU A 24 5.05 -22.73 10.93
N THR A 25 5.63 -21.88 11.76
CA THR A 25 6.28 -22.35 12.98
C THR A 25 5.47 -21.85 14.18
N ARG A 26 4.77 -22.77 14.86
CA ARG A 26 4.18 -22.50 16.19
C ARG A 26 5.28 -21.95 17.10
N GLY A 27 5.02 -20.84 17.76
CA GLY A 27 5.85 -20.32 18.85
C GLY A 27 6.80 -19.17 18.53
N LEU A 28 7.06 -18.80 17.28
CA LEU A 28 7.92 -17.65 16.95
C LEU A 28 7.16 -16.33 16.82
N ASP A 29 5.84 -16.40 16.69
CA ASP A 29 5.00 -15.23 16.39
C ASP A 29 4.39 -14.54 17.63
N GLU A 30 4.41 -15.14 18.80
CA GLU A 30 3.80 -14.55 20.02
C GLU A 30 4.40 -13.18 20.39
N ASN A 31 5.68 -12.98 20.12
CA ASN A 31 6.35 -11.72 20.41
C ASN A 31 6.09 -10.61 19.38
N THR A 32 5.63 -10.95 18.19
CA THR A 32 5.39 -10.02 17.07
C THR A 32 3.97 -10.10 16.54
N TYR A 33 3.08 -10.83 17.24
CA TYR A 33 1.67 -10.85 16.93
C TYR A 33 1.04 -9.52 17.30
N ILE A 34 0.29 -8.95 16.38
CA ILE A 34 -0.54 -7.76 16.61
C ILE A 34 -2.01 -8.11 16.51
N GLN A 35 -2.83 -7.47 17.33
CA GLN A 35 -4.26 -7.72 17.38
C GLN A 35 -4.99 -6.89 16.32
N THR A 36 -5.50 -7.57 15.28
CA THR A 36 -6.21 -6.94 14.16
C THR A 36 -7.70 -6.70 14.44
N LYS A 37 -8.38 -5.92 13.57
CA LYS A 37 -9.85 -5.77 13.61
C LYS A 37 -10.55 -7.13 13.51
N LEU A 38 -10.02 -8.04 12.71
CA LEU A 38 -10.56 -9.39 12.55
C LEU A 38 -10.61 -10.13 13.90
N ASP A 39 -9.53 -10.03 14.67
CA ASP A 39 -9.43 -10.67 15.99
C ASP A 39 -10.45 -10.07 16.95
N LYS A 40 -10.52 -8.74 17.01
CA LYS A 40 -11.42 -8.00 17.89
C LYS A 40 -12.90 -8.25 17.56
N ALA A 41 -13.23 -8.36 16.26
CA ALA A 41 -14.61 -8.46 15.80
C ALA A 41 -15.18 -9.89 15.82
N LEU A 42 -14.37 -10.93 15.55
CA LEU A 42 -14.90 -12.26 15.31
C LEU A 42 -14.48 -13.32 16.35
N LYS A 43 -13.40 -13.12 17.10
CA LYS A 43 -12.88 -14.13 18.02
C LYS A 43 -13.95 -14.64 18.98
N ASP A 44 -14.63 -13.74 19.68
CA ASP A 44 -15.64 -14.11 20.67
C ASP A 44 -16.91 -14.69 20.04
N ASP A 45 -17.37 -14.14 18.93
CA ASP A 45 -18.52 -14.68 18.18
C ASP A 45 -18.28 -16.12 17.74
N ILE A 46 -17.07 -16.42 17.25
CA ILE A 46 -16.68 -17.78 16.84
C ILE A 46 -16.64 -18.71 18.04
N LEU A 47 -15.95 -18.35 19.11
CA LEU A 47 -15.79 -19.18 20.30
C LEU A 47 -17.11 -19.42 21.06
N ASN A 48 -18.08 -18.53 20.90
CA ASN A 48 -19.43 -18.69 21.43
C ASN A 48 -20.39 -19.45 20.48
N GLY A 49 -19.91 -19.89 19.31
CA GLY A 49 -20.70 -20.66 18.34
C GLY A 49 -21.75 -19.83 17.59
N LEU A 50 -21.64 -18.51 17.57
CA LEU A 50 -22.54 -17.62 16.83
C LEU A 50 -22.32 -17.68 15.32
N LYS A 51 -21.13 -18.09 14.88
CA LYS A 51 -20.78 -18.32 13.48
C LYS A 51 -20.62 -19.82 13.21
N LYS A 52 -21.29 -20.34 12.16
CA LYS A 52 -21.20 -21.75 11.74
C LYS A 52 -20.12 -22.00 10.70
N LEU A 53 -19.86 -21.03 9.84
CA LEU A 53 -18.82 -21.10 8.82
C LEU A 53 -18.09 -19.78 8.70
N ILE A 54 -16.77 -19.84 8.82
CA ILE A 54 -15.85 -18.73 8.62
C ILE A 54 -14.93 -19.10 7.47
N VAL A 55 -14.95 -18.31 6.41
CA VAL A 55 -14.11 -18.48 5.22
C VAL A 55 -13.18 -17.28 5.12
N LEU A 56 -11.89 -17.54 5.16
CA LEU A 56 -10.83 -16.54 4.99
C LEU A 56 -10.20 -16.72 3.61
N THR A 57 -10.36 -15.73 2.75
CA THR A 57 -9.65 -15.67 1.47
C THR A 57 -8.53 -14.62 1.53
N GLY A 58 -7.58 -14.66 0.62
CA GLY A 58 -6.46 -13.72 0.56
C GLY A 58 -5.14 -14.40 0.18
N ASN A 59 -4.09 -13.58 0.03
CA ASN A 59 -2.77 -14.03 -0.38
C ASN A 59 -1.99 -14.69 0.79
N ALA A 60 -0.93 -15.41 0.44
CA ALA A 60 0.01 -15.92 1.44
C ALA A 60 0.67 -14.74 2.18
N GLY A 61 0.66 -14.77 3.52
CA GLY A 61 1.21 -13.68 4.34
C GLY A 61 0.18 -12.72 4.92
N ASP A 62 -1.11 -12.80 4.54
CA ASP A 62 -2.18 -11.94 5.08
C ASP A 62 -2.65 -12.29 6.50
N GLY A 63 -2.08 -13.33 7.11
CA GLY A 63 -2.40 -13.71 8.51
C GLY A 63 -3.57 -14.67 8.67
N LYS A 64 -4.08 -15.31 7.61
CA LYS A 64 -5.19 -16.29 7.68
C LYS A 64 -4.96 -17.38 8.72
N THR A 65 -3.81 -18.04 8.62
CA THR A 65 -3.46 -19.14 9.54
C THR A 65 -3.23 -18.64 10.96
N ALA A 66 -2.61 -17.46 11.13
CA ALA A 66 -2.40 -16.87 12.44
C ALA A 66 -3.73 -16.59 13.15
N PHE A 67 -4.74 -16.09 12.42
CA PHE A 67 -6.08 -15.89 12.97
C PHE A 67 -6.73 -17.22 13.40
N ILE A 68 -6.65 -18.28 12.58
CA ILE A 68 -7.19 -19.59 12.95
C ILE A 68 -6.53 -20.12 14.22
N GLN A 69 -5.20 -20.01 14.31
CA GLN A 69 -4.45 -20.44 15.51
C GLN A 69 -4.80 -19.62 16.74
N LEU A 70 -5.10 -18.32 16.58
CA LEU A 70 -5.59 -17.48 17.68
C LEU A 70 -6.94 -17.96 18.22
N ILE A 71 -7.84 -18.43 17.34
CA ILE A 71 -9.11 -19.03 17.76
C ILE A 71 -8.87 -20.33 18.51
N GLU A 72 -7.97 -21.20 18.03
CA GLU A 72 -7.60 -22.46 18.68
C GLU A 72 -6.98 -22.22 20.08
N ALA A 73 -6.06 -21.26 20.20
CA ALA A 73 -5.49 -20.88 21.48
C ALA A 73 -6.57 -20.34 22.44
N GLY A 74 -7.43 -19.45 21.96
CA GLY A 74 -8.56 -18.95 22.75
C GLY A 74 -9.56 -20.02 23.16
N ALA A 75 -9.73 -21.09 22.34
CA ALA A 75 -10.53 -22.24 22.70
C ALA A 75 -9.86 -23.09 23.80
N GLU A 76 -8.54 -23.28 23.73
CA GLU A 76 -7.76 -23.97 24.76
C GLU A 76 -7.85 -23.26 26.10
N ASP A 77 -7.70 -21.94 26.12
CA ASP A 77 -7.87 -21.10 27.32
C ASP A 77 -9.26 -21.22 27.95
N ARG A 78 -10.29 -21.51 27.14
CA ARG A 78 -11.69 -21.73 27.59
C ARG A 78 -12.00 -23.19 27.92
N GLY A 79 -10.98 -24.07 27.93
CA GLY A 79 -11.13 -25.48 28.29
C GLY A 79 -11.68 -26.38 27.18
N ALA A 80 -11.43 -26.07 25.91
CA ALA A 80 -11.80 -26.92 24.79
C ALA A 80 -11.10 -28.29 24.84
N VAL A 81 -11.79 -29.33 24.42
CA VAL A 81 -11.26 -30.70 24.30
C VAL A 81 -10.89 -30.98 22.85
N PHE A 82 -9.58 -31.07 22.57
CA PHE A 82 -9.07 -31.35 21.23
C PHE A 82 -9.08 -32.85 20.95
N SER A 83 -9.77 -33.25 19.89
CA SER A 83 -9.84 -34.64 19.41
C SER A 83 -8.80 -34.96 18.33
N SER A 84 -8.37 -33.98 17.57
CA SER A 84 -7.33 -34.13 16.54
C SER A 84 -6.57 -32.83 16.35
N ARG A 85 -5.26 -32.94 16.16
CA ARG A 85 -4.36 -31.83 15.72
C ARG A 85 -3.47 -32.36 14.61
N THR A 86 -3.51 -31.72 13.46
CA THR A 86 -2.69 -32.04 12.27
C THR A 86 -1.87 -30.82 11.85
N GLU A 87 -1.03 -30.97 10.86
CA GLU A 87 -0.29 -29.84 10.27
C GLU A 87 -1.23 -28.86 9.54
N ASN A 88 -2.41 -29.30 9.07
CA ASN A 88 -3.36 -28.48 8.31
C ASN A 88 -4.63 -28.11 9.08
N GLY A 89 -4.67 -28.24 10.40
CA GLY A 89 -5.82 -27.82 11.20
C GLY A 89 -6.09 -28.73 12.40
N CYS A 90 -7.21 -28.48 13.08
CA CYS A 90 -7.58 -29.27 14.24
C CYS A 90 -9.10 -29.48 14.35
N LYS A 91 -9.50 -30.43 15.23
CA LYS A 91 -10.88 -30.64 15.64
C LYS A 91 -10.96 -30.60 17.16
N PHE A 92 -11.94 -29.88 17.67
CA PHE A 92 -12.16 -29.77 19.12
C PHE A 92 -13.64 -29.52 19.43
N THR A 93 -13.99 -29.70 20.70
CA THR A 93 -15.33 -29.38 21.22
C THR A 93 -15.21 -28.29 22.29
N LEU A 94 -16.10 -27.31 22.23
CA LEU A 94 -16.20 -26.25 23.21
C LEU A 94 -17.68 -25.88 23.42
N ASN A 95 -18.15 -25.86 24.67
CA ASN A 95 -19.53 -25.50 25.02
C ASN A 95 -20.62 -26.27 24.25
N GLY A 96 -20.35 -27.53 23.88
CA GLY A 96 -21.29 -28.39 23.14
C GLY A 96 -21.37 -28.11 21.63
N PHE A 97 -20.46 -27.32 21.10
CA PHE A 97 -20.22 -27.12 19.66
C PHE A 97 -19.02 -27.96 19.21
N GLU A 98 -19.11 -28.49 17.99
CA GLU A 98 -18.00 -29.17 17.32
C GLU A 98 -17.28 -28.17 16.39
N PHE A 99 -16.01 -27.96 16.62
CA PHE A 99 -15.15 -27.08 15.83
C PHE A 99 -14.23 -27.89 14.92
N GLU A 100 -14.05 -27.40 13.70
CA GLU A 100 -13.03 -27.92 12.79
C GLU A 100 -12.37 -26.74 12.05
N SER A 101 -11.05 -26.69 12.08
CA SER A 101 -10.25 -25.72 11.33
C SER A 101 -9.52 -26.39 10.18
N LEU A 102 -9.29 -25.62 9.10
CA LEU A 102 -8.45 -26.01 7.96
C LEU A 102 -7.57 -24.82 7.55
N TYR A 103 -6.26 -24.95 7.74
CA TYR A 103 -5.31 -23.84 7.52
C TYR A 103 -5.05 -23.54 6.05
N ASP A 104 -5.15 -24.55 5.18
CA ASP A 104 -5.08 -24.40 3.72
C ASP A 104 -6.03 -25.38 3.03
N GLY A 105 -7.16 -24.84 2.59
CA GLY A 105 -8.15 -25.57 1.80
C GLY A 105 -7.82 -25.61 0.31
N SER A 106 -6.64 -25.19 -0.12
CA SER A 106 -6.28 -25.12 -1.54
C SER A 106 -5.29 -26.21 -1.97
N GLN A 107 -4.72 -26.96 -1.02
CA GLN A 107 -3.70 -27.99 -1.27
C GLN A 107 -4.17 -29.39 -0.92
N ASP A 108 -3.54 -30.39 -1.52
CA ASP A 108 -3.68 -31.80 -1.15
C ASP A 108 -3.00 -32.04 0.22
N PHE A 109 -3.57 -32.92 1.04
CA PHE A 109 -3.04 -33.18 2.38
C PHE A 109 -3.20 -34.65 2.78
N GLU A 110 -2.16 -35.27 3.38
CA GLU A 110 -2.13 -36.65 3.88
C GLU A 110 -2.61 -37.70 2.86
N GLY A 111 -2.25 -37.53 1.59
CA GLY A 111 -2.63 -38.44 0.51
C GLY A 111 -4.06 -38.29 0.02
N LYS A 112 -4.85 -37.35 0.57
CA LYS A 112 -6.17 -37.01 0.07
C LYS A 112 -6.07 -35.87 -0.93
N ALA A 113 -6.76 -36.04 -2.07
CA ALA A 113 -6.94 -34.95 -3.02
C ALA A 113 -7.73 -33.80 -2.39
N ASN A 114 -7.39 -32.58 -2.73
CA ASN A 114 -8.02 -31.37 -2.20
C ASN A 114 -9.55 -31.38 -2.27
N ASP A 115 -10.14 -31.84 -3.39
CA ASP A 115 -11.59 -31.91 -3.55
C ASP A 115 -12.25 -32.87 -2.56
N GLN A 116 -11.57 -33.94 -2.14
CA GLN A 116 -12.07 -34.86 -1.12
C GLN A 116 -12.02 -34.20 0.27
N LEU A 117 -10.94 -33.49 0.60
CA LEU A 117 -10.83 -32.74 1.86
C LEU A 117 -11.95 -31.70 1.97
N LEU A 118 -12.15 -30.91 0.92
CA LEU A 118 -13.22 -29.90 0.88
C LEU A 118 -14.62 -30.53 0.96
N LYS A 119 -14.84 -31.69 0.34
CA LYS A 119 -16.11 -32.42 0.43
C LYS A 119 -16.38 -32.87 1.87
N GLU A 120 -15.40 -33.43 2.56
CA GLU A 120 -15.50 -33.81 3.97
C GLU A 120 -15.74 -32.58 4.86
N PHE A 121 -15.02 -31.49 4.63
CA PHE A 121 -15.14 -30.26 5.40
C PHE A 121 -16.50 -29.58 5.25
N PHE A 122 -16.98 -29.42 4.00
CA PHE A 122 -18.28 -28.77 3.71
C PHE A 122 -19.50 -29.68 3.79
N LYS A 123 -19.36 -30.98 4.07
CA LYS A 123 -20.45 -31.92 4.17
C LYS A 123 -21.64 -31.45 5.02
N PRO A 124 -21.46 -30.79 6.19
CA PRO A 124 -22.57 -30.28 6.98
C PRO A 124 -23.42 -29.20 6.31
N PHE A 125 -22.88 -28.56 5.24
CA PHE A 125 -23.54 -27.49 4.50
C PHE A 125 -24.20 -27.97 3.19
N GLU A 126 -24.30 -29.29 2.98
CA GLU A 126 -25.04 -29.83 1.87
C GLU A 126 -26.56 -29.58 2.06
N GLY A 127 -27.25 -29.31 0.96
CA GLY A 127 -28.70 -29.12 0.95
C GLY A 127 -29.15 -27.70 0.60
N SER A 128 -30.45 -27.45 0.81
CA SER A 128 -31.11 -26.19 0.41
C SER A 128 -31.39 -25.23 1.57
N LYS A 129 -30.97 -25.58 2.79
CA LYS A 129 -31.20 -24.79 4.02
C LYS A 129 -29.94 -24.76 4.87
N GLU A 130 -29.89 -23.78 5.74
CA GLU A 130 -28.86 -23.65 6.76
C GLU A 130 -28.79 -24.88 7.66
N PRO A 131 -27.58 -25.41 8.00
CA PRO A 131 -27.43 -26.53 8.90
C PRO A 131 -27.93 -26.20 10.32
N THR A 132 -28.67 -27.14 10.93
CA THR A 132 -29.16 -26.99 12.32
C THR A 132 -28.19 -27.53 13.38
N ALA A 133 -27.14 -28.23 12.96
CA ALA A 133 -26.14 -28.80 13.84
C ALA A 133 -25.33 -27.71 14.57
N LYS A 134 -24.88 -28.00 15.80
CA LYS A 134 -24.00 -27.16 16.60
C LYS A 134 -22.54 -27.34 16.14
N ILE A 135 -22.24 -26.78 14.99
CA ILE A 135 -20.92 -26.86 14.35
C ILE A 135 -20.34 -25.49 14.10
N VAL A 136 -19.02 -25.38 14.14
CA VAL A 136 -18.25 -24.21 13.72
C VAL A 136 -17.10 -24.67 12.82
N LYS A 137 -17.08 -24.23 11.60
CA LYS A 137 -16.05 -24.56 10.60
C LYS A 137 -15.28 -23.30 10.22
N ILE A 138 -13.95 -23.39 10.25
CA ILE A 138 -13.06 -22.26 9.92
C ILE A 138 -12.10 -22.74 8.85
N ILE A 139 -12.05 -22.05 7.71
CA ILE A 139 -11.19 -22.44 6.60
C ILE A 139 -10.46 -21.22 6.00
N ALA A 140 -9.17 -21.37 5.74
CA ALA A 140 -8.45 -20.50 4.83
C ALA A 140 -8.38 -21.18 3.45
N ILE A 141 -8.82 -20.47 2.41
CA ILE A 141 -8.92 -21.03 1.06
C ILE A 141 -8.72 -19.92 0.02
N ASN A 142 -8.18 -20.29 -1.14
CA ASN A 142 -8.13 -19.38 -2.28
C ASN A 142 -9.54 -19.14 -2.84
N GLU A 143 -9.87 -17.89 -3.18
CA GLU A 143 -11.21 -17.50 -3.67
C GLU A 143 -11.62 -18.26 -4.94
N GLY A 144 -10.70 -18.42 -5.90
CA GLY A 144 -10.95 -19.18 -7.11
C GLY A 144 -11.28 -20.64 -6.81
N LYS A 145 -10.58 -21.26 -5.83
CA LYS A 145 -10.85 -22.63 -5.41
C LYS A 145 -12.19 -22.78 -4.69
N LEU A 146 -12.53 -21.81 -3.82
CA LEU A 146 -13.84 -21.75 -3.17
C LEU A 146 -14.96 -21.68 -4.21
N ARG A 147 -14.85 -20.77 -5.17
CA ARG A 147 -15.79 -20.59 -6.27
C ARG A 147 -15.97 -21.88 -7.06
N ASP A 148 -14.88 -22.47 -7.50
CA ASP A 148 -14.89 -23.68 -8.32
C ASP A 148 -15.48 -24.88 -7.58
N PHE A 149 -15.22 -25.00 -6.28
CA PHE A 149 -15.72 -26.11 -5.48
C PHE A 149 -17.20 -25.97 -5.16
N ILE A 150 -17.65 -24.82 -4.67
CA ILE A 150 -19.02 -24.62 -4.19
C ILE A 150 -20.00 -24.39 -5.34
N LEU A 151 -19.71 -23.48 -6.30
CA LEU A 151 -20.69 -23.08 -7.32
C LEU A 151 -20.92 -24.17 -8.39
N LYS A 152 -19.97 -25.06 -8.62
CA LYS A 152 -20.12 -26.14 -9.60
C LYS A 152 -20.91 -27.36 -9.09
N LYS A 153 -21.18 -27.44 -7.78
CA LYS A 153 -21.77 -28.60 -7.12
C LYS A 153 -23.20 -28.30 -6.63
N LYS A 154 -24.18 -29.01 -7.18
CA LYS A 154 -25.61 -28.83 -6.86
C LYS A 154 -25.98 -29.22 -5.41
N GLU A 155 -25.15 -30.02 -4.75
CA GLU A 155 -25.35 -30.41 -3.36
C GLU A 155 -25.29 -29.25 -2.38
N TYR A 156 -24.56 -28.16 -2.71
CA TYR A 156 -24.40 -26.94 -1.87
C TYR A 156 -25.37 -25.82 -2.26
N ASN A 157 -26.62 -26.10 -2.52
CA ASN A 157 -27.58 -25.11 -3.05
C ASN A 157 -27.74 -23.88 -2.14
N TRP A 158 -27.83 -24.06 -0.81
CA TRP A 158 -27.92 -22.94 0.12
C TRP A 158 -26.60 -22.18 0.19
N LEU A 159 -25.50 -22.87 0.50
CA LEU A 159 -24.18 -22.26 0.60
C LEU A 159 -23.74 -21.62 -0.72
N GLY A 160 -24.09 -22.22 -1.86
CA GLY A 160 -23.79 -21.70 -3.19
C GLY A 160 -24.42 -20.33 -3.46
N LYS A 161 -25.63 -20.07 -2.95
CA LYS A 161 -26.25 -18.74 -3.06
C LYS A 161 -25.51 -17.70 -2.24
N GLU A 162 -25.10 -18.02 -1.01
CA GLU A 162 -24.35 -17.14 -0.15
C GLU A 162 -22.96 -16.82 -0.72
N VAL A 163 -22.26 -17.85 -1.23
CA VAL A 163 -20.96 -17.68 -1.92
C VAL A 163 -21.10 -16.86 -3.20
N HIS A 164 -22.16 -17.08 -3.98
CA HIS A 164 -22.43 -16.29 -5.18
C HIS A 164 -22.64 -14.80 -4.85
N HIS A 165 -23.47 -14.52 -3.82
CA HIS A 165 -23.67 -13.16 -3.35
C HIS A 165 -22.34 -12.50 -2.90
N TYR A 166 -21.54 -13.24 -2.14
CA TYR A 166 -20.22 -12.77 -1.71
C TYR A 166 -19.29 -12.42 -2.88
N LEU A 167 -19.31 -13.19 -3.96
CA LEU A 167 -18.40 -13.03 -5.09
C LEU A 167 -18.86 -11.99 -6.13
N GLU A 168 -20.17 -11.69 -6.20
CA GLU A 168 -20.73 -10.82 -7.25
C GLU A 168 -21.11 -9.42 -6.76
N TYR A 169 -21.33 -9.25 -5.46
CA TYR A 169 -21.79 -7.98 -4.91
C TYR A 169 -20.83 -7.45 -3.85
N ASP A 170 -20.27 -6.28 -4.07
CA ASP A 170 -19.37 -5.61 -3.13
C ASP A 170 -20.08 -5.24 -1.80
N ASN A 171 -21.39 -5.05 -1.83
CA ASN A 171 -22.19 -4.65 -0.68
C ASN A 171 -23.37 -5.61 -0.52
N PHE A 172 -23.18 -6.67 0.26
CA PHE A 172 -24.21 -7.66 0.56
C PHE A 172 -24.27 -7.97 2.05
N GLU A 173 -25.46 -8.24 2.55
CA GLU A 173 -25.68 -8.76 3.89
C GLU A 173 -25.62 -10.28 3.86
N LEU A 174 -24.60 -10.85 4.51
CA LEU A 174 -24.53 -12.28 4.75
C LEU A 174 -25.53 -12.73 5.82
N ASN A 175 -25.92 -14.00 5.73
CA ASN A 175 -26.55 -14.68 6.85
C ASN A 175 -25.67 -14.55 8.11
N ASN A 176 -26.27 -14.16 9.25
CA ASN A 176 -25.58 -13.93 10.50
C ASN A 176 -24.71 -15.11 10.99
N SER A 177 -25.03 -16.33 10.55
CA SER A 177 -24.26 -17.54 10.88
C SER A 177 -22.99 -17.73 10.04
N LEU A 178 -22.78 -16.93 9.00
CA LEU A 178 -21.65 -17.00 8.09
C LEU A 178 -20.71 -15.78 8.26
N ALA A 179 -19.44 -15.98 7.96
CA ALA A 179 -18.48 -14.89 7.79
C ALA A 179 -17.54 -15.23 6.61
N PHE A 180 -17.61 -14.44 5.54
CA PHE A 180 -16.67 -14.52 4.42
C PHE A 180 -15.79 -13.27 4.45
N ILE A 181 -14.49 -13.45 4.62
CA ILE A 181 -13.52 -12.37 4.82
C ILE A 181 -12.48 -12.44 3.71
N ASN A 182 -12.44 -11.39 2.89
CA ASN A 182 -11.41 -11.25 1.86
C ASN A 182 -10.27 -10.35 2.36
N LEU A 183 -9.18 -10.98 2.78
CA LEU A 183 -8.00 -10.27 3.28
C LEU A 183 -7.21 -9.55 2.17
N ASN A 184 -7.50 -9.80 0.89
CA ASN A 184 -6.94 -9.00 -0.19
C ASN A 184 -7.41 -7.54 -0.15
N ASN A 185 -8.56 -7.27 0.48
CA ASN A 185 -9.07 -5.91 0.69
C ASN A 185 -8.49 -5.24 1.94
N ARG A 186 -7.67 -5.96 2.74
CA ARG A 186 -7.05 -5.38 3.93
C ARG A 186 -5.94 -4.41 3.53
N SER A 187 -5.99 -3.20 4.08
CA SER A 187 -4.87 -2.27 4.03
C SER A 187 -3.95 -2.49 5.24
N VAL A 188 -2.66 -2.65 4.98
CA VAL A 188 -1.64 -2.70 6.04
C VAL A 188 -1.17 -1.31 6.43
N VAL A 189 -1.47 -0.31 5.59
CA VAL A 189 -1.10 1.10 5.76
C VAL A 189 -2.38 1.92 5.72
N ASP A 190 -3.09 1.96 6.83
CA ASP A 190 -4.27 2.82 6.98
C ASP A 190 -3.85 4.17 7.53
N ILE A 191 -4.28 5.24 6.84
CA ILE A 191 -3.96 6.61 7.26
C ILE A 191 -5.14 7.27 7.98
N LYS A 192 -6.32 6.69 7.93
CA LYS A 192 -7.50 7.21 8.64
C LYS A 192 -7.42 6.96 10.14
N GLU A 193 -6.81 5.86 10.53
CA GLU A 193 -6.65 5.46 11.92
C GLU A 193 -5.17 5.61 12.32
N GLN A 194 -4.93 6.10 13.53
CA GLN A 194 -3.57 6.30 14.04
C GLN A 194 -2.84 4.98 14.31
N ASP A 195 -3.61 3.89 14.51
CA ASP A 195 -3.08 2.56 14.85
C ASP A 195 -3.29 1.60 13.65
N SER A 196 -2.61 1.85 12.54
CA SER A 196 -2.59 0.91 11.41
C SER A 196 -1.75 -0.33 11.76
N ILE A 197 -1.94 -1.41 10.99
CA ILE A 197 -1.09 -2.62 11.10
C ILE A 197 0.40 -2.27 11.05
N TYR A 198 0.78 -1.32 10.17
CA TYR A 198 2.14 -0.82 10.10
C TYR A 198 2.59 -0.18 11.42
N ASP A 199 1.77 0.70 12.01
CA ASP A 199 2.11 1.40 13.25
C ASP A 199 2.27 0.40 14.41
N GLU A 200 1.32 -0.53 14.56
CA GLU A 200 1.38 -1.57 15.60
C GLU A 200 2.60 -2.50 15.43
N LEU A 201 2.91 -2.92 14.18
CA LEU A 201 4.10 -3.72 13.91
C LEU A 201 5.38 -2.95 14.25
N LEU A 202 5.46 -1.69 13.84
CA LEU A 202 6.62 -0.86 14.12
C LEU A 202 6.83 -0.67 15.63
N ASP A 203 5.76 -0.44 16.40
CA ASP A 203 5.82 -0.29 17.84
C ASP A 203 6.29 -1.56 18.57
N VAL A 204 5.94 -2.75 18.03
CA VAL A 204 6.47 -4.03 18.54
C VAL A 204 7.98 -4.11 18.36
N PHE A 205 8.52 -3.73 17.20
CA PHE A 205 9.96 -3.73 16.94
C PHE A 205 10.71 -2.67 17.77
N LEU A 206 10.10 -1.51 17.96
CA LEU A 206 10.71 -0.39 18.66
C LEU A 206 10.68 -0.56 20.18
N ASP A 207 9.71 -1.32 20.74
CA ASP A 207 9.47 -1.42 22.19
C ASP A 207 9.50 -0.02 22.85
N LYS A 208 8.72 0.92 22.27
CA LYS A 208 8.76 2.35 22.65
C LYS A 208 8.53 2.56 24.14
N GLU A 209 7.61 1.80 24.73
CA GLU A 209 7.32 1.85 26.15
C GLU A 209 8.34 1.08 27.01
N ASN A 210 9.37 0.49 26.39
CA ASN A 210 10.42 -0.30 27.04
C ASN A 210 9.89 -1.45 27.93
N LYS A 211 8.73 -1.97 27.62
CA LYS A 211 8.07 -3.04 28.41
C LYS A 211 8.86 -4.35 28.37
N LYS A 212 9.46 -4.66 27.22
CA LYS A 212 10.23 -5.88 26.97
C LYS A 212 11.73 -5.67 27.14
N GLN A 213 12.17 -4.42 27.34
CA GLN A 213 13.58 -4.03 27.45
C GLN A 213 14.46 -4.52 26.28
N LEU A 214 13.89 -4.55 25.07
CA LEU A 214 14.53 -5.14 23.89
C LEU A 214 15.85 -4.45 23.53
N TRP A 215 15.97 -3.15 23.82
CA TRP A 215 17.09 -2.31 23.39
C TRP A 215 18.05 -1.93 24.55
N GLU A 216 17.80 -2.42 25.79
CA GLU A 216 18.70 -2.22 26.90
C GLU A 216 20.14 -2.72 26.63
N PRO A 217 20.37 -3.88 25.97
CA PRO A 217 21.72 -4.32 25.65
C PRO A 217 22.48 -3.39 24.67
N CYS A 218 21.76 -2.54 23.92
CA CYS A 218 22.37 -1.62 22.94
C CYS A 218 22.76 -0.25 23.50
N LYS A 219 22.53 0.00 24.81
CA LYS A 219 22.97 1.24 25.45
C LYS A 219 24.50 1.33 25.51
N THR A 220 25.04 2.55 25.48
CA THR A 220 26.49 2.81 25.51
C THR A 220 27.19 2.23 26.73
N GLU A 221 26.52 2.17 27.88
CA GLU A 221 27.00 1.53 29.09
C GLU A 221 27.09 -0.01 28.99
N ASN A 222 26.34 -0.62 28.08
CA ASN A 222 26.27 -2.08 27.91
C ASN A 222 27.03 -2.60 26.69
N CYS A 223 27.21 -1.75 25.66
CA CYS A 223 27.85 -2.11 24.40
C CYS A 223 28.91 -1.08 23.99
N SER A 224 30.16 -1.52 23.83
CA SER A 224 31.26 -0.66 23.41
C SER A 224 31.18 -0.17 21.95
N TYR A 225 30.39 -0.85 21.11
CA TYR A 225 30.16 -0.49 19.70
C TYR A 225 28.96 0.43 19.51
N ALA A 226 28.26 0.81 20.57
CA ALA A 226 26.98 1.52 20.50
C ALA A 226 27.03 2.81 19.68
N ASN A 227 28.15 3.57 19.77
CA ASN A 227 28.31 4.85 19.08
C ASN A 227 28.53 4.72 17.57
N ASN A 228 29.00 3.55 17.11
CA ASN A 228 29.27 3.29 15.69
C ASN A 228 28.29 2.27 15.09
N CYS A 229 27.23 1.93 15.84
CA CYS A 229 26.28 0.89 15.47
C CYS A 229 25.11 1.48 14.67
N TYR A 230 25.02 1.19 13.38
CA TYR A 230 23.89 1.63 12.55
C TYR A 230 22.54 1.05 13.03
N ILE A 231 22.51 -0.18 13.60
CA ILE A 231 21.27 -0.77 14.12
C ILE A 231 20.73 0.09 15.27
N LYS A 232 21.61 0.50 16.20
CA LYS A 232 21.22 1.41 17.27
C LYS A 232 20.74 2.75 16.71
N TYR A 233 21.46 3.32 15.76
CA TYR A 233 21.07 4.55 15.10
C TYR A 233 19.67 4.43 14.48
N ASN A 234 19.43 3.39 13.66
CA ASN A 234 18.16 3.17 13.01
C ASN A 234 17.02 3.10 14.02
N VAL A 235 17.17 2.30 15.08
CA VAL A 235 16.15 2.13 16.12
C VAL A 235 15.93 3.41 16.93
N ASP A 236 17.00 4.07 17.37
CA ASP A 236 16.91 5.28 18.21
C ASP A 236 16.25 6.43 17.44
N THR A 237 16.51 6.56 16.15
CA THR A 237 15.85 7.56 15.29
C THR A 237 14.33 7.39 15.29
N PHE A 238 13.84 6.16 15.13
CA PHE A 238 12.39 5.89 15.15
C PHE A 238 11.79 5.95 16.56
N ARG A 239 12.59 5.82 17.62
CA ARG A 239 12.15 5.94 19.02
C ARG A 239 12.17 7.37 19.53
N ASP A 240 12.81 8.31 18.85
CA ASP A 240 12.87 9.71 19.26
C ASP A 240 11.48 10.30 19.46
N ASP A 241 11.26 10.96 20.61
CA ASP A 241 9.95 11.43 21.03
C ASP A 241 9.39 12.56 20.13
N LYS A 242 10.26 13.34 19.48
CA LYS A 242 9.85 14.51 18.69
C LYS A 242 9.88 14.23 17.19
N LYS A 243 10.94 13.60 16.71
CA LYS A 243 11.20 13.39 15.29
C LYS A 243 10.94 11.97 14.81
N GLY A 244 10.90 11.00 15.70
CA GLY A 244 10.57 9.63 15.35
C GLY A 244 9.21 9.49 14.67
N GLU A 245 8.21 10.26 15.09
CA GLU A 245 6.91 10.29 14.42
C GLU A 245 6.98 10.85 12.98
N VAL A 246 7.83 11.83 12.74
CA VAL A 246 8.05 12.37 11.38
C VAL A 246 8.63 11.27 10.47
N VAL A 247 9.68 10.59 10.92
CA VAL A 247 10.34 9.53 10.17
C VAL A 247 9.40 8.35 9.92
N LYS A 248 8.64 7.92 10.95
CA LYS A 248 7.61 6.88 10.82
C LYS A 248 6.56 7.23 9.78
N ASN A 249 6.04 8.45 9.84
CA ASN A 249 5.01 8.91 8.91
C ASN A 249 5.54 8.97 7.46
N ARG A 250 6.76 9.42 7.24
CA ARG A 250 7.37 9.47 5.91
C ARG A 250 7.65 8.08 5.33
N LEU A 251 8.09 7.13 6.16
CA LEU A 251 8.18 5.73 5.74
C LEU A 251 6.79 5.17 5.39
N LYS A 252 5.78 5.48 6.20
CA LYS A 252 4.38 5.12 5.94
C LYS A 252 3.89 5.69 4.60
N GLU A 253 4.22 6.93 4.27
CA GLU A 253 3.85 7.59 3.02
C GLU A 253 4.50 6.93 1.79
N ILE A 254 5.76 6.51 1.89
CA ILE A 254 6.42 5.74 0.82
C ILE A 254 5.70 4.41 0.60
N ILE A 255 5.43 3.66 1.67
CA ILE A 255 4.70 2.39 1.58
C ILE A 255 3.30 2.62 0.99
N LEU A 256 2.63 3.70 1.40
CA LEU A 256 1.35 4.10 0.84
C LEU A 256 1.44 4.42 -0.65
N ALA A 257 2.46 5.16 -1.09
CA ALA A 257 2.63 5.49 -2.51
C ALA A 257 2.72 4.22 -3.37
N VAL A 258 3.43 3.19 -2.88
CA VAL A 258 3.48 1.87 -3.54
C VAL A 258 2.14 1.14 -3.50
N TYR A 259 1.44 1.17 -2.37
CA TYR A 259 0.11 0.57 -2.23
C TYR A 259 -0.88 1.16 -3.25
N LEU A 260 -0.84 2.48 -3.44
CA LEU A 260 -1.73 3.21 -4.34
C LEU A 260 -1.44 2.98 -5.84
N LYS A 261 -0.29 2.42 -6.20
CA LYS A 261 -0.02 1.98 -7.59
C LYS A 261 -0.87 0.76 -7.99
N LYS A 262 -1.37 -0.01 -7.04
CA LYS A 262 -2.15 -1.25 -7.26
C LYS A 262 -1.42 -2.35 -8.04
N GLU A 263 -0.12 -2.24 -8.23
CA GLU A 263 0.63 -3.24 -8.99
C GLU A 263 0.77 -4.55 -8.22
N LYS A 264 0.89 -4.46 -6.89
CA LYS A 264 1.10 -5.62 -6.02
C LYS A 264 0.37 -5.45 -4.69
N HIS A 265 -0.26 -6.52 -4.23
CA HIS A 265 -0.83 -6.58 -2.88
C HIS A 265 0.31 -6.65 -1.85
N ILE A 266 0.25 -5.77 -0.85
CA ILE A 266 1.21 -5.72 0.27
C ILE A 266 0.61 -6.46 1.46
N THR A 267 1.29 -7.50 1.92
CA THR A 267 0.84 -8.34 3.03
C THR A 267 1.45 -7.92 4.37
N MET A 268 0.89 -8.40 5.48
CA MET A 268 1.49 -8.21 6.81
C MET A 268 2.91 -8.80 6.90
N ARG A 269 3.16 -9.92 6.21
CA ARG A 269 4.49 -10.54 6.12
C ARG A 269 5.49 -9.60 5.44
N ASP A 270 5.07 -8.96 4.35
CA ASP A 270 5.91 -8.01 3.62
C ASP A 270 6.33 -6.83 4.51
N ILE A 271 5.41 -6.27 5.30
CA ILE A 271 5.71 -5.16 6.23
C ILE A 271 6.64 -5.61 7.35
N ARG A 272 6.42 -6.79 7.93
CA ARG A 272 7.31 -7.34 8.98
C ARG A 272 8.73 -7.55 8.45
N SER A 273 8.85 -8.12 7.25
CA SER A 273 10.13 -8.32 6.57
C SER A 273 10.82 -6.98 6.30
N LEU A 274 10.09 -6.01 5.76
CA LEU A 274 10.60 -4.68 5.48
C LEU A 274 11.14 -3.97 6.72
N ILE A 275 10.38 -3.95 7.82
CA ILE A 275 10.82 -3.32 9.08
C ILE A 275 12.10 -3.99 9.59
N SER A 276 12.14 -5.33 9.59
CA SER A 276 13.33 -6.08 9.99
C SER A 276 14.53 -5.74 9.11
N PHE A 277 14.34 -5.65 7.80
CA PHE A 277 15.40 -5.30 6.86
C PHE A 277 15.90 -3.87 7.07
N ILE A 278 14.99 -2.90 7.18
CA ILE A 278 15.34 -1.48 7.35
C ILE A 278 16.20 -1.28 8.60
N PHE A 279 15.91 -1.97 9.69
CA PHE A 279 16.67 -1.80 10.92
C PHE A 279 17.98 -2.60 10.95
N PHE A 280 18.00 -3.83 10.43
CA PHE A 280 19.10 -4.78 10.69
C PHE A 280 19.94 -5.10 9.45
N ASN A 281 19.44 -4.89 8.25
CA ASN A 281 20.12 -5.27 6.99
C ASN A 281 20.73 -6.69 7.04
N LYS A 282 20.00 -7.65 7.66
CA LYS A 282 20.43 -9.06 7.84
C LYS A 282 21.71 -9.30 8.66
N TYR A 283 22.24 -8.28 9.35
CA TYR A 283 23.46 -8.40 10.13
C TYR A 283 23.17 -8.74 11.60
N THR A 284 23.84 -9.77 12.09
CA THR A 284 23.94 -10.04 13.54
C THR A 284 24.86 -9.03 14.21
N CYS A 285 24.77 -8.90 15.55
CA CYS A 285 25.73 -8.07 16.30
C CYS A 285 27.18 -8.41 16.00
N ASN A 286 27.53 -9.72 15.92
CA ASN A 286 28.90 -10.15 15.68
C ASN A 286 29.40 -9.75 14.29
N GLN A 287 28.55 -9.87 13.28
CA GLN A 287 28.91 -9.46 11.91
C GLN A 287 29.14 -7.96 11.83
N LEU A 288 28.23 -7.19 12.45
CA LEU A 288 28.36 -5.73 12.52
C LEU A 288 29.64 -5.29 13.24
N GLN A 289 29.97 -5.91 14.39
CA GLN A 289 31.20 -5.58 15.13
C GLN A 289 32.44 -5.86 14.28
N ASN A 290 32.49 -6.99 13.57
CA ASN A 290 33.58 -7.30 12.65
C ASN A 290 33.71 -6.24 11.54
N SER A 291 32.59 -5.80 10.98
CA SER A 291 32.61 -4.72 9.95
C SER A 291 33.13 -3.39 10.50
N ILE A 292 32.74 -3.03 11.74
CA ILE A 292 33.26 -1.82 12.40
C ILE A 292 34.76 -1.94 12.69
N ASP A 293 35.20 -3.08 13.23
CA ASP A 293 36.62 -3.32 13.55
C ASP A 293 37.50 -3.33 12.27
N ASN A 294 36.95 -3.75 11.15
CA ASN A 294 37.61 -3.72 9.83
C ASN A 294 37.58 -2.32 9.18
N GLY A 295 36.88 -1.35 9.75
CA GLY A 295 36.73 0.00 9.17
C GLY A 295 35.90 0.02 7.89
N GLU A 296 34.95 -0.90 7.74
CA GLU A 296 34.05 -0.94 6.57
C GLU A 296 33.14 0.29 6.54
N ASN A 297 32.85 0.79 5.33
CA ASN A 297 31.83 1.83 5.14
C ASN A 297 30.43 1.22 5.34
N LEU A 298 29.69 1.74 6.32
CA LEU A 298 28.36 1.26 6.69
C LEU A 298 27.22 2.22 6.26
N LEU A 299 27.52 3.25 5.45
CA LEU A 299 26.55 4.27 5.05
C LEU A 299 25.30 3.65 4.40
N ASP A 300 25.46 2.64 3.56
CA ASP A 300 24.36 1.97 2.88
C ASP A 300 23.42 1.19 3.80
N ARG A 301 23.77 1.02 5.10
CA ARG A 301 23.01 0.23 6.07
C ARG A 301 22.15 1.09 6.99
N TYR A 302 22.25 2.41 6.89
CA TYR A 302 21.34 3.30 7.59
C TYR A 302 19.93 3.20 7.01
N TYR A 303 18.90 3.30 7.84
CA TYR A 303 17.51 3.05 7.47
C TYR A 303 17.06 3.79 6.21
N TYR A 304 17.50 5.03 6.01
CA TYR A 304 17.14 5.85 4.85
C TYR A 304 17.73 5.34 3.54
N ASN A 305 18.89 4.67 3.57
CA ASN A 305 19.45 3.96 2.43
C ASN A 305 18.89 2.55 2.30
N ASN A 306 18.79 1.80 3.42
CA ASN A 306 18.22 0.46 3.41
C ASN A 306 16.81 0.39 2.83
N THR A 307 16.04 1.45 2.96
CA THR A 307 14.68 1.52 2.40
C THR A 307 14.66 1.35 0.89
N PHE A 308 15.74 1.72 0.18
CA PHE A 308 15.81 1.75 -1.28
C PHE A 308 16.92 0.88 -1.88
N ASN A 309 17.89 0.45 -1.07
CA ASN A 309 19.02 -0.33 -1.53
C ASN A 309 18.79 -1.82 -1.31
N ASP A 310 18.48 -2.54 -2.38
CA ASP A 310 18.39 -4.00 -2.35
C ASP A 310 19.68 -4.63 -2.87
N ILE A 311 20.46 -5.15 -1.94
CA ILE A 311 21.65 -5.94 -2.27
C ILE A 311 21.29 -7.43 -2.44
N GLU A 312 20.14 -7.89 -1.94
CA GLU A 312 19.80 -9.30 -1.83
C GLU A 312 18.36 -9.71 -2.22
N GLN A 313 17.69 -8.94 -3.06
CA GLN A 313 16.39 -9.29 -3.63
C GLN A 313 15.23 -9.41 -2.62
N ASP A 314 15.11 -8.48 -1.66
CA ASP A 314 13.88 -8.36 -0.88
C ASP A 314 12.75 -7.78 -1.73
N ARG A 315 11.60 -8.50 -1.74
CA ARG A 315 10.45 -8.13 -2.56
C ARG A 315 9.95 -6.70 -2.28
N MET A 316 9.92 -6.28 -1.01
CA MET A 316 9.40 -4.97 -0.66
C MET A 316 10.40 -3.87 -0.99
N VAL A 317 11.69 -4.10 -0.75
CA VAL A 317 12.73 -3.13 -1.12
C VAL A 317 12.79 -2.93 -2.63
N ASP A 318 12.67 -3.99 -3.42
CA ASP A 318 12.55 -3.92 -4.89
C ASP A 318 11.38 -3.03 -5.36
N ILE A 319 10.25 -3.10 -4.65
CA ILE A 319 9.08 -2.29 -4.97
C ILE A 319 9.32 -0.83 -4.55
N LEU A 320 9.86 -0.59 -3.34
CA LEU A 320 10.15 0.75 -2.84
C LEU A 320 11.21 1.48 -3.67
N ARG A 321 12.16 0.73 -4.23
CA ARG A 321 13.19 1.26 -5.13
C ARG A 321 12.63 1.95 -6.37
N GLN A 322 11.46 1.53 -6.84
CA GLN A 322 10.78 2.18 -7.97
C GLN A 322 10.31 3.61 -7.68
N ILE A 323 10.29 4.00 -6.42
CA ILE A 323 9.92 5.33 -5.95
C ILE A 323 11.02 5.93 -5.08
N ASP A 324 12.29 5.59 -5.37
CA ASP A 324 13.43 6.13 -4.64
C ASP A 324 13.40 7.66 -4.66
N VAL A 325 13.33 8.23 -3.49
CA VAL A 325 13.24 9.69 -3.31
C VAL A 325 14.51 10.42 -3.79
N ALA A 326 15.62 9.70 -3.93
CA ALA A 326 16.86 10.25 -4.48
C ALA A 326 16.79 10.47 -6.00
N ASP A 327 15.93 9.75 -6.72
CA ASP A 327 15.82 9.83 -8.18
C ASP A 327 15.09 11.10 -8.66
N MET A 328 14.33 11.76 -7.77
CA MET A 328 13.64 12.98 -8.14
C MET A 328 14.60 14.15 -8.34
N PRO A 329 14.56 14.83 -9.50
CA PRO A 329 15.41 15.99 -9.74
C PRO A 329 14.92 17.18 -8.89
N LEU A 330 15.79 17.65 -8.00
CA LEU A 330 15.59 18.81 -7.12
C LEU A 330 16.72 19.83 -7.30
N PRO A 331 16.76 20.56 -8.41
CA PRO A 331 17.96 21.32 -8.83
C PRO A 331 18.46 22.34 -7.82
N LYS A 332 17.56 23.03 -7.10
CA LYS A 332 17.98 24.02 -6.08
C LYS A 332 18.68 23.33 -4.92
N LEU A 333 18.13 22.23 -4.45
CA LEU A 333 18.69 21.43 -3.37
C LEU A 333 20.00 20.76 -3.79
N GLU A 334 20.03 20.13 -4.96
CA GLU A 334 21.20 19.44 -5.50
C GLU A 334 22.37 20.40 -5.70
N ASN A 335 22.14 21.59 -6.26
CA ASN A 335 23.14 22.61 -6.39
C ASN A 335 23.67 23.09 -5.02
N HIS A 336 22.80 23.23 -4.04
CA HIS A 336 23.19 23.59 -2.68
C HIS A 336 24.08 22.51 -2.05
N LEU A 337 23.66 21.24 -2.12
CA LEU A 337 24.44 20.11 -1.62
C LEU A 337 25.78 19.94 -2.37
N TYR A 338 25.81 20.20 -3.67
CA TYR A 338 26.98 19.96 -4.48
C TYR A 338 28.05 21.09 -4.35
N PHE A 339 27.63 22.36 -4.33
CA PHE A 339 28.55 23.51 -4.42
C PHE A 339 28.78 24.21 -3.10
N GLN A 340 27.93 24.04 -2.11
CA GLN A 340 28.06 24.73 -0.83
C GLN A 340 28.31 23.70 0.27
N ASN A 341 29.11 24.04 1.27
CA ASN A 341 29.26 23.21 2.45
C ASN A 341 28.17 23.57 3.47
N PRO A 342 27.05 22.86 3.48
CA PRO A 342 25.89 23.21 4.30
C PRO A 342 25.96 22.62 5.72
N ARG A 343 27.13 22.14 6.19
CA ARG A 343 27.25 21.35 7.43
C ARG A 343 26.49 21.95 8.61
N THR A 344 26.76 23.20 8.95
CA THR A 344 26.12 23.85 10.11
C THR A 344 24.62 23.98 9.93
N GLU A 345 24.20 24.34 8.75
CA GLU A 345 22.81 24.52 8.39
C GLU A 345 22.04 23.17 8.38
N LEU A 346 22.66 22.12 7.83
CA LEU A 346 22.10 20.77 7.84
C LEU A 346 22.02 20.22 9.27
N GLU A 347 23.05 20.40 10.09
CA GLU A 347 23.04 20.01 11.50
C GLU A 347 21.90 20.66 12.28
N GLU A 348 21.61 21.93 11.99
CA GLU A 348 20.61 22.71 12.73
C GLU A 348 19.17 22.39 12.29
N ASN A 349 18.94 22.20 11.00
CA ASN A 349 17.61 22.20 10.41
C ASN A 349 17.13 20.86 9.84
N ILE A 350 18.05 19.96 9.47
CA ILE A 350 17.72 18.72 8.78
C ILE A 350 17.99 17.50 9.65
N PHE A 351 19.18 17.40 10.23
CA PHE A 351 19.53 16.23 11.02
C PHE A 351 18.86 16.21 12.38
N ILE A 352 18.51 15.01 12.85
CA ILE A 352 18.00 14.81 14.21
C ILE A 352 19.16 15.06 15.18
N LYS A 353 19.05 16.14 15.96
CA LYS A 353 20.00 16.40 17.05
C LYS A 353 19.77 15.46 18.21
N GLY A 354 20.81 14.91 18.77
CA GLY A 354 20.84 14.27 20.10
C GLY A 354 20.60 12.77 20.12
N SER A 355 20.29 12.13 19.02
CA SER A 355 20.24 10.65 18.98
C SER A 355 21.64 10.03 18.88
N LEU A 356 22.66 10.80 18.47
CA LEU A 356 24.03 10.33 18.29
C LEU A 356 25.07 11.40 18.59
N ASP A 357 25.98 11.10 19.51
CA ASP A 357 27.20 11.89 19.71
C ASP A 357 28.16 11.82 18.51
N ALA A 358 28.02 10.79 17.68
CA ALA A 358 28.70 10.65 16.41
C ALA A 358 27.66 10.47 15.30
N ASN A 359 27.27 11.58 14.65
CA ASN A 359 26.50 11.48 13.41
C ASN A 359 27.46 11.04 12.29
N PRO A 360 27.41 9.76 11.85
CA PRO A 360 28.38 9.27 10.87
C PRO A 360 28.30 10.01 9.54
N ASP A 361 27.13 10.56 9.20
CA ASP A 361 26.95 11.31 7.97
C ASP A 361 27.80 12.57 7.91
N LEU A 362 28.10 13.19 9.05
CA LEU A 362 28.97 14.37 9.10
C LEU A 362 30.41 14.03 8.71
N ASN A 363 30.89 12.86 9.11
CA ASN A 363 32.23 12.40 8.72
C ASN A 363 32.28 12.12 7.21
N TYR A 364 31.24 11.51 6.64
CA TYR A 364 31.14 11.30 5.19
C TYR A 364 30.98 12.62 4.43
N LEU A 365 30.26 13.59 4.97
CA LEU A 365 30.14 14.94 4.39
C LEU A 365 31.50 15.62 4.31
N GLU A 366 32.31 15.55 5.38
CA GLU A 366 33.69 16.10 5.36
C GLU A 366 34.58 15.41 4.34
N GLU A 367 34.51 14.08 4.26
CA GLU A 367 35.28 13.29 3.30
C GLU A 367 34.86 13.61 1.86
N TYR A 368 33.56 13.76 1.60
CA TYR A 368 33.04 14.19 0.31
C TYR A 368 33.61 15.53 -0.12
N TYR A 369 33.58 16.55 0.74
CA TYR A 369 34.09 17.88 0.39
C TYR A 369 35.62 17.92 0.24
N LYS A 370 36.35 17.07 0.96
CA LYS A 370 37.82 16.92 0.78
C LYS A 370 38.18 16.25 -0.56
N ASN A 371 37.36 15.32 -1.00
CA ASN A 371 37.60 14.48 -2.17
C ASN A 371 36.75 14.85 -3.39
N LYS A 372 36.09 15.99 -3.36
CA LYS A 372 35.24 16.50 -4.45
C LYS A 372 35.99 16.45 -5.79
N PRO A 373 35.40 15.91 -6.87
CA PRO A 373 36.06 15.83 -8.16
C PRO A 373 36.32 17.22 -8.75
N GLU A 374 37.57 17.45 -9.19
CA GLU A 374 38.00 18.72 -9.79
C GLU A 374 38.23 18.62 -11.31
N GLY A 375 38.08 17.47 -11.93
CA GLY A 375 38.36 17.24 -13.34
C GLY A 375 37.72 16.02 -13.99
N THR A 376 38.29 15.55 -15.10
CA THR A 376 37.76 14.45 -15.94
C THR A 376 38.72 13.26 -16.08
N SER A 377 39.58 12.98 -15.10
CA SER A 377 40.46 11.81 -15.10
C SER A 377 39.75 10.56 -14.60
N ASP A 378 40.28 9.33 -14.87
CA ASP A 378 39.73 8.07 -14.37
C ASP A 378 39.57 8.07 -12.82
N ASN A 379 40.48 8.74 -12.10
CA ASN A 379 40.34 8.96 -10.67
C ASN A 379 39.17 9.89 -10.33
N ASP A 380 38.78 10.77 -11.23
CA ASP A 380 37.67 11.71 -11.04
C ASP A 380 36.33 11.00 -11.31
N GLU A 381 36.27 9.94 -12.14
CA GLU A 381 35.07 9.14 -12.30
C GLU A 381 34.71 8.38 -11.00
N ILE A 382 35.70 7.75 -10.36
CA ILE A 382 35.50 7.08 -9.06
C ILE A 382 35.05 8.08 -7.99
N LYS A 383 35.67 9.28 -7.95
CA LYS A 383 35.25 10.32 -7.03
C LYS A 383 33.84 10.83 -7.34
N LYS A 384 33.47 10.91 -8.62
CA LYS A 384 32.14 11.31 -9.05
C LYS A 384 31.08 10.28 -8.62
N GLU A 385 31.31 8.99 -8.83
CA GLU A 385 30.42 7.94 -8.36
C GLU A 385 30.21 7.99 -6.84
N SER A 386 31.29 8.20 -6.09
CA SER A 386 31.23 8.36 -4.62
C SER A 386 30.45 9.61 -4.22
N ALA A 387 30.60 10.70 -4.97
CA ALA A 387 29.86 11.93 -4.74
C ALA A 387 28.36 11.77 -5.04
N ASP A 388 28.02 11.13 -6.15
CA ASP A 388 26.63 10.87 -6.54
C ASP A 388 25.94 9.92 -5.53
N ALA A 389 26.63 8.89 -5.06
CA ALA A 389 26.13 8.00 -4.00
C ALA A 389 25.88 8.76 -2.69
N PHE A 390 26.80 9.66 -2.33
CA PHE A 390 26.63 10.51 -1.15
C PHE A 390 25.45 11.47 -1.30
N LEU A 391 25.31 12.15 -2.45
CA LEU A 391 24.17 13.04 -2.71
C LEU A 391 22.83 12.31 -2.65
N SER A 392 22.77 11.10 -3.21
CA SER A 392 21.58 10.24 -3.12
C SER A 392 21.26 9.90 -1.67
N SER A 393 22.26 9.53 -0.89
CA SER A 393 22.13 9.26 0.55
C SER A 393 21.60 10.49 1.31
N MET A 394 22.14 11.67 1.03
CA MET A 394 21.71 12.93 1.64
C MET A 394 20.28 13.31 1.26
N LYS A 395 19.89 13.14 0.00
CA LYS A 395 18.50 13.38 -0.45
C LYS A 395 17.53 12.45 0.28
N ARG A 396 17.86 11.15 0.41
CA ARG A 396 17.04 10.19 1.17
C ARG A 396 16.93 10.61 2.64
N LYS A 397 18.05 10.97 3.29
CA LYS A 397 18.03 11.47 4.67
C LYS A 397 17.21 12.74 4.81
N MET A 398 17.34 13.70 3.90
CA MET A 398 16.53 14.92 3.90
C MET A 398 15.05 14.65 3.73
N PHE A 399 14.68 13.68 2.92
CA PHE A 399 13.29 13.25 2.84
C PHE A 399 12.78 12.77 4.20
N PHE A 400 13.50 11.89 4.87
CA PHE A 400 13.05 11.31 6.13
C PHE A 400 13.11 12.28 7.32
N GLU A 401 14.14 13.06 7.45
CA GLU A 401 14.46 13.85 8.65
C GLU A 401 14.29 15.36 8.44
N GLY A 402 14.13 15.83 7.19
CA GLY A 402 14.10 17.23 6.86
C GLY A 402 12.90 17.98 7.46
N ASN A 403 13.13 19.24 7.83
CA ASN A 403 12.07 20.15 8.26
C ASN A 403 11.40 20.76 7.04
N ASP A 404 10.09 20.60 6.87
CA ASP A 404 9.36 21.10 5.72
C ASP A 404 9.34 22.64 5.63
N ASP A 405 9.36 23.35 6.76
CA ASP A 405 9.41 24.82 6.75
C ASP A 405 10.75 25.29 6.21
N PHE A 406 11.84 24.68 6.67
CA PHE A 406 13.18 24.97 6.13
C PHE A 406 13.27 24.61 4.64
N LEU A 407 12.76 23.45 4.22
CA LEU A 407 12.77 23.04 2.81
C LEU A 407 11.98 23.99 1.92
N ARG A 408 10.85 24.51 2.40
CA ARG A 408 10.04 25.51 1.66
C ARG A 408 10.75 26.86 1.56
N GLU A 409 11.29 27.35 2.66
CA GLU A 409 11.94 28.67 2.69
C GLU A 409 13.21 28.73 1.84
N GLN A 410 14.04 27.69 1.88
CA GLN A 410 15.33 27.67 1.20
C GLN A 410 15.24 27.16 -0.25
N PHE A 411 14.43 26.15 -0.51
CA PHE A 411 14.43 25.43 -1.77
C PHE A 411 13.10 25.48 -2.53
N ASP A 412 12.04 26.01 -1.91
CA ASP A 412 10.70 26.03 -2.47
C ASP A 412 10.14 24.60 -2.72
N ILE A 413 10.46 23.67 -1.81
CA ILE A 413 10.02 22.27 -1.82
C ILE A 413 9.51 21.85 -0.44
N ASN A 414 8.85 20.71 -0.39
CA ASN A 414 8.53 19.98 0.83
C ASN A 414 8.86 18.49 0.64
N HIS A 415 8.63 17.63 1.64
CA HIS A 415 8.92 16.21 1.52
C HIS A 415 8.15 15.53 0.37
N TYR A 416 6.94 15.97 0.02
CA TYR A 416 6.21 15.41 -1.15
C TYR A 416 6.92 15.69 -2.48
N SER A 417 7.78 16.71 -2.54
CA SER A 417 8.57 17.03 -3.74
C SER A 417 9.61 15.96 -4.08
N PHE A 418 9.96 15.12 -3.11
CA PHE A 418 10.86 13.97 -3.32
C PHE A 418 10.14 12.73 -3.87
N LEU A 419 8.80 12.72 -3.90
CA LEU A 419 8.03 11.61 -4.47
C LEU A 419 7.80 11.81 -5.97
N PRO A 420 7.69 10.73 -6.77
CA PRO A 420 7.43 10.83 -8.20
C PRO A 420 6.00 11.27 -8.55
N TYR A 421 5.22 11.73 -7.57
CA TYR A 421 3.83 12.12 -7.69
C TYR A 421 3.62 13.55 -7.18
N LYS A 422 3.58 14.51 -8.11
CA LYS A 422 3.33 15.94 -7.80
C LYS A 422 2.01 16.16 -7.04
N TYR A 423 1.00 15.33 -7.32
CA TYR A 423 -0.34 15.47 -6.75
C TYR A 423 -0.66 14.45 -5.65
N PHE A 424 0.37 13.80 -5.07
CA PHE A 424 0.22 12.77 -4.03
C PHE A 424 -0.63 13.26 -2.84
N GLU A 425 -0.31 14.44 -2.30
CA GLU A 425 -1.01 15.02 -1.15
C GLU A 425 -2.50 15.19 -1.45
N ARG A 426 -2.83 15.76 -2.61
CA ARG A 426 -4.23 15.99 -3.03
C ARG A 426 -5.00 14.69 -3.21
N TYR A 427 -4.39 13.70 -3.83
CA TYR A 427 -4.97 12.38 -4.04
C TYR A 427 -5.25 11.70 -2.69
N ASN A 428 -4.27 11.69 -1.82
CA ASN A 428 -4.36 11.10 -0.50
C ASN A 428 -5.39 11.81 0.38
N GLN A 429 -5.47 13.13 0.34
CA GLN A 429 -6.49 13.90 1.07
C GLN A 429 -7.91 13.49 0.65
N PHE A 430 -8.14 13.26 -0.65
CA PHE A 430 -9.44 12.78 -1.12
C PHE A 430 -9.73 11.36 -0.65
N LEU A 431 -8.76 10.44 -0.73
CA LEU A 431 -8.93 9.06 -0.22
C LEU A 431 -9.27 9.02 1.27
N ARG A 432 -8.69 9.93 2.06
CA ARG A 432 -8.97 10.03 3.50
C ARG A 432 -10.37 10.55 3.80
N THR A 433 -10.80 11.57 3.10
CA THR A 433 -12.00 12.35 3.46
C THR A 433 -13.23 11.96 2.66
N GLY A 434 -13.06 11.45 1.44
CA GLY A 434 -14.13 11.23 0.46
C GLY A 434 -14.82 12.54 0.02
N LYS A 435 -14.23 13.71 0.32
CA LYS A 435 -14.85 15.00 0.09
C LYS A 435 -14.18 15.77 -1.03
N ASP A 436 -14.92 16.10 -2.06
CA ASP A 436 -14.52 17.02 -3.12
C ASP A 436 -15.07 18.42 -2.81
N ASN A 437 -14.22 19.27 -2.24
CA ASN A 437 -14.59 20.63 -1.88
C ASN A 437 -14.90 21.44 -3.15
N ASN A 438 -16.13 21.98 -3.20
CA ASN A 438 -16.64 22.79 -4.32
C ASN A 438 -16.60 22.06 -5.69
N ASN A 439 -16.59 20.72 -5.72
CA ASN A 439 -16.45 19.90 -6.93
C ASN A 439 -15.18 20.21 -7.76
N GLN A 440 -14.14 20.71 -7.11
CA GLN A 440 -12.90 21.11 -7.78
C GLN A 440 -12.19 19.90 -8.41
N LEU A 441 -12.09 18.80 -7.67
CA LEU A 441 -11.45 17.58 -8.17
C LEU A 441 -12.19 16.99 -9.36
N ARG A 442 -13.55 16.94 -9.28
CA ARG A 442 -14.39 16.52 -10.40
C ARG A 442 -14.16 17.37 -11.64
N SER A 443 -14.16 18.69 -11.47
CA SER A 443 -13.96 19.65 -12.55
C SER A 443 -12.60 19.46 -13.22
N ASP A 444 -11.54 19.22 -12.44
CA ASP A 444 -10.19 19.02 -12.98
C ASP A 444 -10.05 17.68 -13.72
N ILE A 445 -10.67 16.61 -13.22
CA ILE A 445 -10.71 15.32 -13.93
C ILE A 445 -11.48 15.44 -15.24
N VAL A 446 -12.63 16.11 -15.23
CA VAL A 446 -13.43 16.35 -16.44
C VAL A 446 -12.63 17.15 -17.46
N LEU A 447 -11.95 18.22 -17.04
CA LEU A 447 -11.07 19.03 -17.87
C LEU A 447 -9.93 18.17 -18.46
N ALA A 448 -9.29 17.36 -17.65
CA ALA A 448 -8.20 16.50 -18.07
C ALA A 448 -8.65 15.48 -19.15
N ILE A 449 -9.82 14.87 -18.96
CA ILE A 449 -10.40 13.94 -19.94
C ILE A 449 -10.69 14.70 -21.25
N SER A 450 -11.27 15.89 -21.20
CA SER A 450 -11.55 16.70 -22.36
C SER A 450 -10.29 17.19 -23.08
N LYS A 451 -9.26 17.60 -22.34
CA LYS A 451 -7.95 17.96 -22.92
C LYS A 451 -7.25 16.75 -23.56
N SER A 452 -7.43 15.54 -23.02
CA SER A 452 -6.92 14.32 -23.66
C SER A 452 -7.51 14.07 -25.04
N GLU A 453 -8.71 14.60 -25.31
CA GLU A 453 -9.40 14.59 -26.61
C GLU A 453 -9.09 15.85 -27.45
N LYS A 454 -8.17 16.72 -26.99
CA LYS A 454 -7.76 17.97 -27.65
C LYS A 454 -8.80 19.09 -27.61
N ILE A 455 -9.64 19.12 -26.60
CA ILE A 455 -10.47 20.27 -26.24
C ILE A 455 -9.69 21.14 -25.26
N TYR A 456 -9.19 22.28 -25.71
CA TYR A 456 -8.36 23.19 -24.90
C TYR A 456 -9.15 24.33 -24.27
N ASN A 457 -10.41 24.56 -24.66
CA ASN A 457 -11.26 25.54 -24.00
C ASN A 457 -11.61 25.07 -22.58
N GLU A 458 -11.10 25.78 -21.58
CA GLU A 458 -11.22 25.37 -20.17
C GLU A 458 -12.65 25.40 -19.63
N ILE A 459 -13.45 26.37 -20.05
CA ILE A 459 -14.85 26.51 -19.60
C ILE A 459 -15.64 25.28 -20.07
N ILE A 460 -15.57 24.99 -21.38
CA ILE A 460 -16.26 23.85 -21.98
C ILE A 460 -15.75 22.54 -21.39
N GLY A 461 -14.41 22.42 -21.25
CA GLY A 461 -13.77 21.22 -20.72
C GLY A 461 -14.06 20.96 -19.25
N LYS A 462 -14.33 21.98 -18.42
CA LYS A 462 -14.75 21.81 -17.02
C LYS A 462 -16.24 21.50 -16.88
N GLU A 463 -17.07 22.00 -17.79
CA GLU A 463 -18.51 21.81 -17.76
C GLU A 463 -18.98 20.53 -18.45
N ASN A 464 -18.17 19.95 -19.35
CA ASN A 464 -18.54 18.79 -20.15
C ASN A 464 -17.38 17.79 -20.28
N VAL A 465 -17.69 16.51 -20.12
CA VAL A 465 -16.83 15.40 -20.58
C VAL A 465 -16.95 15.35 -22.09
N CYS A 466 -15.94 15.84 -22.79
CA CYS A 466 -15.93 15.88 -24.25
C CYS A 466 -15.17 14.66 -24.81
N ILE A 467 -15.81 13.93 -25.74
CA ILE A 467 -15.25 12.71 -26.34
C ILE A 467 -15.32 12.81 -27.86
N SER A 468 -14.20 12.60 -28.54
CA SER A 468 -14.10 12.72 -29.99
C SER A 468 -14.94 11.67 -30.73
N SER A 469 -15.53 12.07 -31.85
CA SER A 469 -16.21 11.16 -32.79
C SER A 469 -15.19 10.53 -33.73
N SER A 470 -15.12 9.21 -33.74
CA SER A 470 -14.19 8.46 -34.61
C SER A 470 -14.51 8.53 -36.12
N SER A 471 -15.67 9.05 -36.48
CA SER A 471 -16.17 9.04 -37.85
C SER A 471 -15.57 10.11 -38.77
N LEU A 472 -14.88 11.11 -38.19
CA LEU A 472 -14.36 12.27 -38.95
C LEU A 472 -12.84 12.27 -39.18
N LYS A 473 -12.19 11.11 -39.17
CA LYS A 473 -10.72 10.98 -39.29
C LYS A 473 -10.08 11.64 -40.52
N LYS A 474 -10.85 11.97 -41.56
CA LYS A 474 -10.36 12.59 -42.81
C LYS A 474 -10.80 14.06 -42.97
N SER A 475 -11.57 14.62 -42.04
CA SER A 475 -12.03 16.00 -42.08
C SER A 475 -11.11 16.91 -41.27
N THR A 476 -10.94 18.15 -41.72
CA THR A 476 -10.32 19.21 -40.90
C THR A 476 -11.23 19.58 -39.73
N THR A 477 -12.55 19.41 -39.88
CA THR A 477 -13.52 19.64 -38.83
C THR A 477 -13.49 18.51 -37.82
N LYS A 478 -13.27 18.83 -36.55
CA LYS A 478 -13.32 17.91 -35.41
C LYS A 478 -14.71 17.99 -34.78
N ALA A 479 -15.25 16.84 -34.42
CA ALA A 479 -16.53 16.74 -33.72
C ALA A 479 -16.35 16.01 -32.35
N PHE A 480 -16.97 16.54 -31.34
CA PHE A 480 -16.94 16.00 -29.98
C PHE A 480 -18.34 15.88 -29.40
N TYR A 481 -18.65 14.74 -28.80
CA TYR A 481 -19.86 14.58 -28.01
C TYR A 481 -19.59 15.14 -26.61
N GLY A 482 -20.47 16.03 -26.13
CA GLY A 482 -20.37 16.61 -24.80
C GLY A 482 -21.39 15.98 -23.85
N PHE A 483 -20.92 15.55 -22.68
CA PHE A 483 -21.74 15.05 -21.59
C PHE A 483 -21.57 15.96 -20.39
N THR A 484 -22.67 16.42 -19.81
CA THR A 484 -22.61 17.42 -18.72
C THR A 484 -21.82 16.89 -17.53
N ALA A 485 -20.87 17.67 -17.02
CA ALA A 485 -20.02 17.27 -15.88
C ALA A 485 -20.83 16.94 -14.62
N ALA A 486 -22.01 17.55 -14.45
CA ALA A 486 -22.91 17.27 -13.34
C ALA A 486 -23.52 15.84 -13.38
N ASP A 487 -23.49 15.18 -14.53
CA ASP A 487 -23.95 13.79 -14.66
C ASP A 487 -22.89 12.76 -14.18
N PHE A 488 -21.75 13.26 -13.70
CA PHE A 488 -20.66 12.43 -13.18
C PHE A 488 -20.37 12.78 -11.72
N GLU A 489 -19.95 11.77 -10.98
CA GLU A 489 -19.55 11.88 -9.59
C GLU A 489 -18.21 11.21 -9.33
N ILE A 490 -17.53 11.63 -8.27
CA ILE A 490 -16.34 10.98 -7.75
C ILE A 490 -16.71 10.32 -6.44
N VAL A 491 -16.43 9.03 -6.32
CA VAL A 491 -16.70 8.26 -5.11
C VAL A 491 -15.50 7.39 -4.75
N LEU A 492 -15.46 6.95 -3.51
CA LEU A 492 -14.53 5.93 -3.06
C LEU A 492 -15.13 4.54 -3.28
N PRO A 493 -14.31 3.50 -3.51
CA PRO A 493 -14.77 2.13 -3.52
C PRO A 493 -15.37 1.76 -2.16
N ASP A 494 -16.44 1.01 -2.19
CA ASP A 494 -17.14 0.50 -1.02
C ASP A 494 -17.01 -1.02 -0.97
N VAL A 495 -16.46 -1.52 0.13
CA VAL A 495 -16.32 -2.97 0.39
C VAL A 495 -17.35 -3.47 1.40
N GLY A 496 -18.39 -2.67 1.63
CA GLY A 496 -19.53 -3.03 2.47
C GLY A 496 -19.15 -3.45 3.89
N ASP A 497 -19.78 -4.51 4.36
CA ASP A 497 -19.59 -5.05 5.71
C ASP A 497 -18.17 -5.57 6.01
N GLN A 498 -17.33 -5.74 5.00
CA GLN A 498 -15.93 -6.16 5.19
C GLN A 498 -15.16 -5.19 6.11
N THR A 499 -15.49 -3.91 6.06
CA THR A 499 -14.86 -2.87 6.92
C THR A 499 -15.04 -3.10 8.42
N LYS A 500 -16.00 -3.95 8.81
CA LYS A 500 -16.20 -4.36 10.21
C LYS A 500 -15.10 -5.31 10.68
N TYR A 501 -14.50 -6.06 9.76
CA TYR A 501 -13.58 -7.16 10.04
C TYR A 501 -12.13 -6.90 9.63
N ILE A 502 -11.91 -5.97 8.70
CA ILE A 502 -10.58 -5.66 8.17
C ILE A 502 -10.28 -4.17 8.26
N GLU A 503 -9.01 -3.87 8.40
CA GLU A 503 -8.47 -2.55 8.19
C GLU A 503 -8.62 -2.22 6.70
N TYR A 504 -9.36 -1.17 6.39
CA TYR A 504 -9.65 -0.80 5.01
C TYR A 504 -9.25 0.64 4.72
N PHE A 505 -8.46 0.80 3.69
CA PHE A 505 -8.15 2.09 3.09
C PHE A 505 -8.36 2.00 1.58
N PRO A 506 -9.10 2.91 0.94
CA PRO A 506 -9.32 2.87 -0.50
C PRO A 506 -8.00 3.07 -1.25
N ASP A 507 -7.76 2.27 -2.27
CA ASP A 507 -6.55 2.28 -3.09
C ASP A 507 -6.72 3.03 -4.41
N HIS A 508 -7.94 3.50 -4.72
CA HIS A 508 -8.27 4.25 -5.92
C HIS A 508 -9.49 5.14 -5.73
N ILE A 509 -9.70 6.02 -6.69
CA ILE A 509 -10.88 6.86 -6.86
C ILE A 509 -11.73 6.27 -7.99
N ILE A 510 -13.05 6.34 -7.85
CA ILE A 510 -13.98 5.96 -8.92
C ILE A 510 -14.63 7.23 -9.48
N PHE A 511 -14.33 7.56 -10.73
CA PHE A 511 -15.06 8.57 -11.51
C PHE A 511 -16.14 7.87 -12.33
N ARG A 512 -17.40 8.16 -12.07
CA ARG A 512 -18.50 7.45 -12.73
C ARG A 512 -19.66 8.33 -13.09
N HIS A 513 -20.45 7.90 -14.07
CA HIS A 513 -21.75 8.49 -14.35
C HIS A 513 -22.74 8.14 -13.24
N VAL A 514 -23.64 9.07 -12.87
CA VAL A 514 -24.56 8.92 -11.72
C VAL A 514 -25.49 7.70 -11.84
N ASP A 515 -25.81 7.22 -13.04
CA ASP A 515 -26.57 5.97 -13.24
C ASP A 515 -25.71 4.70 -13.19
N LYS A 516 -24.44 4.81 -12.84
CA LYS A 516 -23.46 3.72 -12.71
C LYS A 516 -23.16 2.92 -13.99
N SER A 517 -23.61 3.36 -15.15
CA SER A 517 -23.43 2.65 -16.43
C SER A 517 -22.01 2.75 -17.00
N ALA A 518 -21.26 3.78 -16.62
CA ALA A 518 -19.88 3.99 -17.00
C ALA A 518 -19.06 4.41 -15.78
N SER A 519 -17.98 3.72 -15.50
CA SER A 519 -17.07 3.99 -14.39
C SER A 519 -15.62 3.88 -14.85
N LEU A 520 -14.77 4.71 -14.28
CA LEU A 520 -13.32 4.75 -14.46
C LEU A 520 -12.68 4.66 -13.09
N GLU A 521 -11.91 3.61 -12.87
CA GLU A 521 -11.02 3.51 -11.71
C GLU A 521 -9.77 4.35 -11.99
N ILE A 522 -9.44 5.23 -11.06
CA ILE A 522 -8.30 6.14 -11.15
C ILE A 522 -7.36 5.82 -10.00
N ASN A 523 -6.29 5.07 -10.29
CA ASN A 523 -5.17 4.87 -9.37
C ASN A 523 -4.26 6.10 -9.37
N ILE A 524 -3.22 6.09 -8.53
CA ILE A 524 -2.33 7.25 -8.39
C ILE A 524 -1.61 7.62 -9.70
N ASP A 525 -1.20 6.64 -10.51
CA ASP A 525 -0.50 6.89 -11.78
C ASP A 525 -1.42 7.58 -12.80
N LEU A 526 -2.63 7.05 -12.97
CA LEU A 526 -3.61 7.68 -13.87
C LEU A 526 -4.02 9.06 -13.36
N PHE A 527 -4.14 9.22 -12.03
CA PHE A 527 -4.44 10.52 -11.43
C PHE A 527 -3.36 11.55 -11.73
N GLU A 528 -2.09 11.20 -11.51
CA GLU A 528 -0.95 12.06 -11.80
C GLU A 528 -0.96 12.52 -13.26
N ILE A 529 -1.14 11.59 -14.21
CA ILE A 529 -1.18 11.90 -15.64
C ILE A 529 -2.38 12.79 -15.98
N LEU A 530 -3.57 12.51 -15.44
CA LEU A 530 -4.75 13.34 -15.69
C LEU A 530 -4.56 14.77 -15.19
N MET A 531 -4.02 14.94 -13.98
CA MET A 531 -3.76 16.29 -13.44
C MET A 531 -2.75 17.06 -14.29
N ARG A 532 -1.67 16.40 -14.73
CA ARG A 532 -0.67 16.99 -15.65
C ARG A 532 -1.28 17.37 -17.01
N ILE A 533 -2.16 16.54 -17.58
CA ILE A 533 -2.91 16.88 -18.81
C ILE A 533 -3.78 18.11 -18.57
N GLY A 534 -4.43 18.22 -17.43
CA GLY A 534 -5.18 19.41 -17.03
C GLY A 534 -4.31 20.68 -17.05
N GLU A 535 -3.03 20.58 -16.74
CA GLU A 535 -2.05 21.67 -16.82
C GLU A 535 -1.43 21.87 -18.24
N GLY A 536 -1.78 21.04 -19.21
CA GLY A 536 -1.29 21.16 -20.60
C GLY A 536 -0.20 20.15 -20.98
N TYR A 537 0.10 19.18 -20.12
CA TYR A 537 1.02 18.09 -20.47
C TYR A 537 0.46 17.21 -21.60
N VAL A 538 1.33 16.84 -22.52
CA VAL A 538 1.01 15.90 -23.61
C VAL A 538 1.63 14.55 -23.25
N PRO A 539 0.82 13.52 -22.96
CA PRO A 539 1.34 12.22 -22.56
C PRO A 539 2.12 11.54 -23.68
N THR A 540 3.14 10.81 -23.32
CA THR A 540 3.95 10.00 -24.24
C THR A 540 3.16 8.79 -24.77
N SER A 541 3.61 8.20 -25.88
CA SER A 541 2.98 6.99 -26.42
C SER A 541 3.08 5.78 -25.45
N ILE A 542 4.06 5.74 -24.57
CA ILE A 542 4.22 4.71 -23.54
C ILE A 542 3.16 4.92 -22.45
N GLU A 543 3.02 6.13 -21.92
CA GLU A 543 2.00 6.45 -20.91
C GLU A 543 0.58 6.19 -21.45
N ILE A 544 0.30 6.55 -22.69
CA ILE A 544 -1.00 6.26 -23.31
C ILE A 544 -1.27 4.75 -23.35
N ARG A 545 -0.29 3.93 -23.75
CA ARG A 545 -0.47 2.47 -23.81
C ARG A 545 -0.64 1.86 -22.43
N THR A 546 0.06 2.36 -21.43
CA THR A 546 0.06 1.80 -20.08
C THR A 546 -1.21 2.19 -19.31
N PHE A 547 -1.61 3.45 -19.36
CA PHE A 547 -2.62 3.97 -18.44
C PHE A 547 -3.97 4.27 -19.08
N PHE A 548 -4.04 4.47 -20.41
CA PHE A 548 -5.27 4.95 -21.07
C PHE A 548 -6.24 3.85 -21.50
N LEU A 549 -5.91 2.56 -21.34
CA LEU A 549 -6.83 1.49 -21.74
C LEU A 549 -8.17 1.60 -21.01
N ASN A 550 -8.13 1.76 -19.69
CA ASN A 550 -9.33 1.91 -18.87
C ASN A 550 -10.07 3.23 -19.18
N LEU A 551 -9.34 4.31 -19.45
CA LEU A 551 -9.91 5.59 -19.87
C LEU A 551 -10.64 5.45 -21.23
N GLU A 552 -10.06 4.76 -22.19
CA GLU A 552 -10.70 4.52 -23.49
C GLU A 552 -11.94 3.62 -23.37
N MET A 553 -11.89 2.61 -22.52
CA MET A 553 -13.07 1.79 -22.22
C MET A 553 -14.19 2.61 -21.56
N PHE A 554 -13.84 3.48 -20.61
CA PHE A 554 -14.78 4.41 -20.01
C PHE A 554 -15.41 5.33 -21.04
N LYS A 555 -14.61 5.99 -21.89
CA LYS A 555 -15.08 6.85 -22.98
C LYS A 555 -16.07 6.12 -23.89
N ARG A 556 -15.78 4.89 -24.30
CA ARG A 556 -16.68 4.06 -25.13
C ARG A 556 -18.01 3.77 -24.44
N ARG A 557 -18.01 3.49 -23.13
CA ARG A 557 -19.24 3.28 -22.35
C ARG A 557 -20.06 4.57 -22.27
N VAL A 558 -19.40 5.72 -22.09
CA VAL A 558 -20.06 7.03 -22.10
C VAL A 558 -20.66 7.32 -23.48
N LEU A 559 -19.94 7.04 -24.58
CA LEU A 559 -20.44 7.23 -25.96
C LEU A 559 -21.65 6.33 -26.31
N ALA A 560 -21.82 5.20 -25.64
CA ALA A 560 -23.02 4.37 -25.80
C ALA A 560 -24.31 5.08 -25.32
N LYS A 561 -24.15 6.14 -24.53
CA LYS A 561 -25.25 7.03 -24.14
C LYS A 561 -25.52 8.05 -25.26
N ARG A 562 -26.76 8.50 -25.33
CA ARG A 562 -27.13 9.57 -26.30
C ARG A 562 -26.74 10.92 -25.70
N SER A 563 -25.72 11.54 -26.29
CA SER A 563 -25.43 12.94 -26.00
C SER A 563 -26.47 13.86 -26.64
N THR A 564 -26.82 14.95 -25.93
CA THR A 564 -27.65 16.04 -26.45
C THR A 564 -26.82 17.20 -26.94
N LYS A 565 -25.49 17.17 -26.75
CA LYS A 565 -24.54 18.22 -27.09
C LYS A 565 -23.49 17.71 -28.07
N VAL A 566 -23.23 18.44 -29.14
CA VAL A 566 -22.13 18.18 -30.06
C VAL A 566 -21.36 19.48 -30.29
N PHE A 567 -20.06 19.42 -30.02
CA PHE A 567 -19.14 20.51 -30.32
C PHE A 567 -18.44 20.26 -31.65
N LEU A 568 -18.39 21.26 -32.52
CA LEU A 568 -17.63 21.25 -33.77
C LEU A 568 -16.57 22.34 -33.74
N THR A 569 -15.37 22.03 -34.24
CA THR A 569 -14.30 23.03 -34.46
C THR A 569 -13.50 22.69 -35.70
N GLU A 570 -12.97 23.70 -36.35
CA GLU A 570 -12.06 23.54 -37.49
C GLU A 570 -10.62 23.88 -37.13
N ASP A 571 -10.44 24.79 -36.17
CA ASP A 571 -9.15 25.41 -35.86
C ASP A 571 -8.78 25.38 -34.36
N ASP A 572 -9.53 24.63 -33.57
CA ASP A 572 -9.43 24.56 -32.10
C ASP A 572 -9.69 25.90 -31.35
N SER A 573 -9.93 27.00 -32.05
CA SER A 573 -10.19 28.33 -31.49
C SER A 573 -11.67 28.68 -31.43
N ASN A 574 -12.43 28.26 -32.44
CA ASN A 574 -13.87 28.50 -32.54
C ASN A 574 -14.64 27.20 -32.32
N LEU A 575 -15.45 27.14 -31.30
CA LEU A 575 -16.29 26.00 -30.96
C LEU A 575 -17.77 26.33 -31.23
N TYR A 576 -18.38 25.54 -32.07
CA TYR A 576 -19.81 25.61 -32.39
C TYR A 576 -20.54 24.53 -31.59
N LEU A 577 -21.45 24.93 -30.71
CA LEU A 577 -22.28 24.02 -29.93
C LEU A 577 -23.60 23.76 -30.65
N PHE A 578 -23.86 22.51 -30.93
CA PHE A 578 -25.19 22.03 -31.35
C PHE A 578 -25.84 21.32 -30.17
N GLU A 579 -26.92 21.88 -29.67
CA GLU A 579 -27.66 21.30 -28.54
C GLU A 579 -29.08 20.94 -28.95
N LYS A 580 -29.55 19.77 -28.53
CA LYS A 580 -30.92 19.33 -28.75
C LYS A 580 -31.80 19.88 -27.62
N SER A 581 -32.69 20.82 -27.94
CA SER A 581 -33.65 21.37 -26.99
C SER A 581 -34.64 20.30 -26.48
N LYS A 582 -35.31 20.57 -25.35
CA LYS A 582 -36.38 19.72 -24.81
C LYS A 582 -37.51 19.47 -25.83
N SER A 583 -37.73 20.38 -26.79
CA SER A 583 -38.70 20.25 -27.87
C SER A 583 -38.17 19.42 -29.05
N GLY A 584 -36.93 18.91 -29.00
CA GLY A 584 -36.30 18.11 -30.05
C GLY A 584 -35.67 18.94 -31.19
N LYS A 585 -35.70 20.28 -31.13
CA LYS A 585 -35.06 21.16 -32.09
C LYS A 585 -33.56 21.28 -31.80
N LEU A 586 -32.74 21.29 -32.87
CA LEU A 586 -31.31 21.62 -32.77
C LEU A 586 -31.16 23.15 -32.67
N VAL A 587 -30.41 23.58 -31.65
CA VAL A 587 -30.03 24.97 -31.45
C VAL A 587 -28.51 25.06 -31.66
N LEU A 588 -28.09 26.00 -32.48
CA LEU A 588 -26.68 26.34 -32.69
C LEU A 588 -26.33 27.55 -31.85
N SER A 589 -25.29 27.44 -31.09
CA SER A 589 -24.65 28.56 -30.40
C SER A 589 -23.16 28.59 -30.69
N ILE A 590 -22.59 29.78 -30.80
CA ILE A 590 -21.14 29.97 -30.94
C ILE A 590 -20.63 30.23 -29.51
N THR A 591 -19.74 29.38 -29.04
CA THR A 591 -19.02 29.59 -27.79
C THR A 591 -17.67 30.20 -28.14
N GLN A 592 -17.50 31.46 -27.76
CA GLN A 592 -16.21 32.17 -27.85
C GLN A 592 -15.24 31.67 -26.80
#